data_7197bd7632fdba1280ee1af8866d6859
#
_entry.id   7197bd7632fdba1280ee1af8866d6859
#
_cell.length_a   1.000
_cell.length_b   1.000
_cell.length_c   1.000
_cell.angle_alpha   90.00
_cell.angle_beta   90.00
_cell.angle_gamma   90.00
#
_symmetry.space_group_name_H-M   'P 1'
#
loop_
_entity.id
_entity.type
_entity.pdbx_description
1 polymer ?
#
loop_
_entity_poly.entity_id
_entity_poly.type
_entity_poly.pdbx_seq_one_letter_code
_entity_poly.pdbx_strand_id
1 'polypeptide(L)'
;EQFYLTTKENRKSYDFILTESERTKAREHSFVQITDTEVTGGMGRWVTDLQQYVKNEKPAFLIHTGDICYEPGLTMHNQIVNAQTMDCPVYYCIGNHDLVKGSYGEELYESLYGPTWYSFDMGNVHYVVTPIDHGDNPTNYTQRDVYNWLKNDLALIKKDQALILFNHDLFTPVSYTH
;
A
#
# COMPACT_ATOMS: atom_id res chain seq x y z
N GLU A 1 -10.96 -5.83 -8.04
CA GLU A 1 -11.29 -6.19 -6.64
C GLU A 1 -11.81 -4.95 -5.92
N GLN A 2 -12.81 -5.12 -5.06
CA GLN A 2 -13.27 -4.04 -4.18
C GLN A 2 -12.53 -4.16 -2.84
N PHE A 3 -11.85 -3.11 -2.43
CA PHE A 3 -11.15 -3.04 -1.15
C PHE A 3 -12.09 -2.75 0.02
N TYR A 4 -13.32 -2.36 -0.25
CA TYR A 4 -14.34 -2.11 0.75
C TYR A 4 -15.65 -2.77 0.37
N LEU A 5 -16.48 -3.02 1.36
CA LEU A 5 -17.78 -3.61 1.21
C LEU A 5 -18.84 -2.67 1.79
N THR A 6 -19.75 -2.22 0.94
CA THR A 6 -20.89 -1.42 1.42
C THR A 6 -21.89 -2.32 2.14
N THR A 7 -22.11 -2.05 3.42
CA THR A 7 -23.08 -2.80 4.22
C THR A 7 -24.51 -2.50 3.75
N LYS A 8 -25.32 -3.56 3.66
CA LYS A 8 -26.76 -3.44 3.33
C LYS A 8 -27.58 -3.56 4.59
N GLU A 9 -28.56 -2.67 4.80
CA GLU A 9 -29.40 -2.61 6.01
C GLU A 9 -30.05 -3.95 6.42
N ASN A 10 -30.35 -4.80 5.45
CA ASN A 10 -31.04 -6.08 5.68
C ASN A 10 -30.11 -7.29 5.77
N ARG A 11 -28.77 -7.11 5.68
CA ARG A 11 -27.81 -8.20 5.77
C ARG A 11 -27.27 -8.34 7.19
N LYS A 12 -27.55 -9.48 7.83
CA LYS A 12 -27.22 -9.73 9.24
C LYS A 12 -25.76 -10.16 9.47
N SER A 13 -25.08 -10.66 8.45
CA SER A 13 -23.69 -11.09 8.56
C SER A 13 -22.94 -10.92 7.23
N TYR A 14 -21.63 -10.77 7.33
CA TYR A 14 -20.70 -10.75 6.21
C TYR A 14 -19.60 -11.76 6.53
N ASP A 15 -19.66 -12.90 5.85
CA ASP A 15 -18.73 -13.99 6.09
C ASP A 15 -17.56 -13.90 5.09
N PHE A 16 -16.34 -13.91 5.60
CA PHE A 16 -15.12 -13.91 4.82
C PHE A 16 -14.40 -15.24 5.02
N ILE A 17 -14.14 -15.93 3.91
CA ILE A 17 -13.36 -17.16 3.95
C ILE A 17 -11.88 -16.78 3.81
N LEU A 18 -11.12 -17.03 4.85
CA LEU A 18 -9.68 -16.81 4.86
C LEU A 18 -8.97 -18.16 4.67
N THR A 19 -8.00 -18.18 3.77
CA THR A 19 -7.09 -19.31 3.59
C THR A 19 -5.72 -18.93 4.13
N GLU A 20 -5.20 -19.77 4.99
CA GLU A 20 -3.87 -19.56 5.56
C GLU A 20 -2.79 -19.72 4.48
N SER A 21 -1.85 -18.79 4.44
CA SER A 21 -0.74 -18.80 3.49
C SER A 21 0.57 -19.20 4.17
N GLU A 22 1.23 -20.22 3.66
CA GLU A 22 2.54 -20.64 4.17
C GLU A 22 3.60 -19.53 4.00
N ARG A 23 3.49 -18.68 2.99
CA ARG A 23 4.40 -17.55 2.76
C ARG A 23 4.35 -16.53 3.89
N THR A 24 3.17 -16.31 4.48
CA THR A 24 2.97 -15.31 5.53
C THR A 24 3.24 -15.82 6.93
N LYS A 25 3.35 -17.13 7.12
CA LYS A 25 3.70 -17.75 8.42
C LYS A 25 5.18 -17.75 8.70
N ALA A 26 6.01 -17.73 7.67
CA ALA A 26 7.45 -17.85 7.84
C ALA A 26 7.99 -16.70 8.69
N ARG A 27 8.73 -17.04 9.73
CA ARG A 27 9.40 -16.05 10.59
C ARG A 27 10.43 -15.25 9.82
N GLU A 28 11.14 -15.92 8.92
CA GLU A 28 12.05 -15.31 7.97
C GLU A 28 11.37 -15.27 6.60
N HIS A 29 11.28 -14.09 6.03
CA HIS A 29 10.65 -13.87 4.73
C HIS A 29 11.33 -12.70 4.02
N SER A 30 11.15 -12.67 2.71
CA SER A 30 11.58 -11.55 1.86
C SER A 30 10.37 -10.84 1.27
N PHE A 31 10.54 -9.59 0.91
CA PHE A 31 9.58 -8.84 0.11
C PHE A 31 10.29 -8.12 -1.03
N VAL A 32 9.54 -7.76 -2.06
CA VAL A 32 10.01 -6.95 -3.18
C VAL A 32 9.43 -5.56 -3.05
N GLN A 33 10.26 -4.54 -3.15
CA GLN A 33 9.85 -3.14 -3.21
C GLN A 33 10.12 -2.59 -4.60
N ILE A 34 9.13 -1.91 -5.15
CA ILE A 34 9.23 -1.08 -6.35
C ILE A 34 8.68 0.32 -6.06
N THR A 35 9.11 1.31 -6.82
CA THR A 35 8.70 2.70 -6.65
C THR A 35 8.83 3.46 -7.97
N ASP A 36 8.20 4.60 -8.07
CA ASP A 36 8.41 5.57 -9.17
C ASP A 36 8.32 4.92 -10.56
N THR A 37 7.28 4.14 -10.79
CA THR A 37 7.08 3.46 -12.07
C THR A 37 6.60 4.39 -13.18
N GLU A 38 6.01 5.53 -12.82
CA GLU A 38 5.60 6.63 -13.69
C GLU A 38 4.96 6.16 -15.01
N VAL A 39 3.87 5.43 -14.92
CA VAL A 39 3.23 4.79 -16.06
C VAL A 39 2.53 5.83 -16.93
N THR A 40 3.20 6.31 -17.96
CA THR A 40 2.72 7.40 -18.82
C THR A 40 2.18 6.96 -20.17
N GLY A 41 2.47 5.78 -20.65
CA GLY A 41 2.10 5.41 -22.02
C GLY A 41 2.17 3.93 -22.35
N GLY A 42 2.21 3.09 -21.37
CA GLY A 42 2.25 1.64 -21.51
C GLY A 42 3.22 1.00 -20.54
N MET A 43 2.95 -0.27 -20.25
CA MET A 43 3.77 -1.04 -19.35
C MET A 43 4.98 -1.57 -20.12
N GLY A 44 6.14 -1.15 -19.73
CA GLY A 44 7.39 -1.60 -20.32
C GLY A 44 7.73 -3.05 -19.97
N ARG A 45 8.83 -3.53 -20.52
CA ARG A 45 9.36 -4.88 -20.28
C ARG A 45 9.58 -5.18 -18.79
N TRP A 46 9.78 -4.16 -17.97
CA TRP A 46 10.01 -4.29 -16.53
C TRP A 46 8.91 -5.10 -15.81
N VAL A 47 7.65 -5.04 -16.29
CA VAL A 47 6.54 -5.83 -15.70
C VAL A 47 6.80 -7.33 -15.84
N THR A 48 7.18 -7.76 -17.05
CA THR A 48 7.49 -9.17 -17.31
C THR A 48 8.70 -9.62 -16.50
N ASP A 49 9.71 -8.77 -16.41
CA ASP A 49 10.92 -9.06 -15.64
C ASP A 49 10.60 -9.13 -14.13
N LEU A 50 9.75 -8.24 -13.62
CA LEU A 50 9.24 -8.29 -12.25
C LEU A 50 8.43 -9.55 -11.97
N GLN A 51 7.50 -9.93 -12.85
CA GLN A 51 6.72 -11.16 -12.72
C GLN A 51 7.62 -12.40 -12.67
N GLN A 52 8.62 -12.45 -13.54
CA GLN A 52 9.58 -13.57 -13.55
C GLN A 52 10.41 -13.59 -12.26
N TYR A 53 10.84 -12.43 -11.76
CA TYR A 53 11.57 -12.31 -10.51
C TYR A 53 10.73 -12.81 -9.32
N VAL A 54 9.50 -12.30 -9.17
CA VAL A 54 8.58 -12.71 -8.10
C VAL A 54 8.28 -14.22 -8.15
N LYS A 55 8.10 -14.76 -9.34
CA LYS A 55 7.88 -16.21 -9.53
C LYS A 55 9.08 -17.03 -9.07
N ASN A 56 10.30 -16.58 -9.32
CA ASN A 56 11.52 -17.28 -8.97
C ASN A 56 11.81 -17.18 -7.46
N GLU A 57 11.77 -15.96 -6.92
CA GLU A 57 12.18 -15.67 -5.56
C GLU A 57 11.06 -15.95 -4.52
N LYS A 58 9.80 -15.99 -4.96
CA LYS A 58 8.63 -16.27 -4.12
C LYS A 58 8.57 -15.41 -2.86
N PRO A 59 8.66 -14.07 -2.98
CA PRO A 59 8.59 -13.19 -1.82
C PRO A 59 7.25 -13.37 -1.09
N ALA A 60 7.22 -13.00 0.18
CA ALA A 60 5.99 -13.01 0.95
C ALA A 60 4.98 -11.99 0.39
N PHE A 61 5.47 -10.85 -0.08
CA PHE A 61 4.66 -9.83 -0.75
C PHE A 61 5.52 -8.93 -1.65
N LEU A 62 4.84 -8.15 -2.48
CA LEU A 62 5.37 -7.02 -3.22
C LEU A 62 4.76 -5.74 -2.65
N ILE A 63 5.54 -4.68 -2.55
CA ILE A 63 5.03 -3.35 -2.21
C ILE A 63 5.49 -2.31 -3.23
N HIS A 64 4.56 -1.49 -3.68
CA HIS A 64 4.85 -0.29 -4.47
C HIS A 64 4.80 0.92 -3.57
N THR A 65 5.89 1.68 -3.49
CA THR A 65 6.02 2.78 -2.54
C THR A 65 5.74 4.16 -3.16
N GLY A 66 4.87 4.21 -4.14
CA GLY A 66 4.31 5.48 -4.64
C GLY A 66 4.87 5.93 -5.99
N ASP A 67 4.26 6.99 -6.51
CA ASP A 67 4.49 7.53 -7.84
C ASP A 67 4.28 6.51 -8.95
N ILE A 68 3.09 5.95 -8.93
CA ILE A 68 2.56 5.13 -10.03
C ILE A 68 2.28 6.03 -11.24
N CYS A 69 1.81 7.26 -10.96
CA CYS A 69 1.53 8.37 -11.88
C CYS A 69 0.76 7.98 -13.14
N TYR A 70 0.04 8.87 -13.64
CA TYR A 70 -0.94 9.82 -13.21
C TYR A 70 -2.32 9.17 -13.33
N GLU A 71 -3.43 9.86 -13.45
CA GLU A 71 -4.77 9.23 -13.54
C GLU A 71 -4.85 8.01 -14.48
N PRO A 72 -4.38 8.06 -15.75
CA PRO A 72 -4.40 6.88 -16.63
C PRO A 72 -3.43 5.78 -16.17
N GLY A 73 -2.29 6.16 -15.62
CA GLY A 73 -1.27 5.25 -15.12
C GLY A 73 -1.77 4.44 -13.93
N LEU A 74 -2.45 5.07 -12.97
CA LEU A 74 -3.06 4.39 -11.82
C LEU A 74 -4.01 3.26 -12.29
N THR A 75 -4.91 3.57 -13.19
CA THR A 75 -5.87 2.57 -13.70
C THR A 75 -5.17 1.44 -14.44
N MET A 76 -4.19 1.75 -15.29
CA MET A 76 -3.44 0.75 -16.06
C MET A 76 -2.60 -0.13 -15.15
N HIS A 77 -1.88 0.46 -14.22
CA HIS A 77 -1.01 -0.26 -13.28
C HIS A 77 -1.81 -1.25 -12.43
N ASN A 78 -2.96 -0.84 -11.90
CA ASN A 78 -3.82 -1.72 -11.10
C ASN A 78 -4.29 -2.97 -11.86
N GLN A 79 -4.44 -2.88 -13.17
CA GLN A 79 -4.82 -4.04 -14.00
C GLN A 79 -3.66 -5.03 -14.21
N ILE A 80 -2.42 -4.56 -14.12
CA ILE A 80 -1.24 -5.32 -14.54
C ILE A 80 -0.37 -5.75 -13.35
N VAL A 81 -0.26 -4.91 -12.32
CA VAL A 81 0.46 -5.22 -11.09
C VAL A 81 -0.56 -5.37 -9.96
N ASN A 82 -0.90 -6.58 -9.62
CA ASN A 82 -1.84 -6.91 -8.55
C ASN A 82 -1.59 -8.35 -8.07
N ALA A 83 -2.27 -8.78 -7.03
CA ALA A 83 -2.04 -10.09 -6.42
C ALA A 83 -2.25 -11.27 -7.38
N GLN A 84 -3.14 -11.13 -8.37
CA GLN A 84 -3.42 -12.19 -9.33
C GLN A 84 -2.31 -12.32 -10.38
N THR A 85 -1.79 -11.18 -10.85
CA THR A 85 -0.77 -11.15 -11.90
C THR A 85 0.64 -11.40 -11.36
N MET A 86 0.88 -11.08 -10.08
CA MET A 86 2.18 -11.25 -9.43
C MET A 86 2.30 -12.55 -8.62
N ASP A 87 1.21 -13.32 -8.47
CA ASP A 87 1.17 -14.56 -7.68
C ASP A 87 1.69 -14.36 -6.22
N CYS A 88 1.53 -13.16 -5.68
CA CYS A 88 1.78 -12.83 -4.28
C CYS A 88 0.93 -11.64 -3.85
N PRO A 89 0.71 -11.40 -2.55
CA PRO A 89 0.09 -10.18 -2.07
C PRO A 89 0.83 -8.94 -2.59
N VAL A 90 0.07 -7.93 -3.02
CA VAL A 90 0.63 -6.65 -3.47
C VAL A 90 0.03 -5.54 -2.62
N TYR A 91 0.91 -4.77 -2.00
CA TYR A 91 0.59 -3.62 -1.17
C TYR A 91 1.01 -2.32 -1.87
N TYR A 92 0.40 -1.22 -1.50
CA TYR A 92 0.64 0.07 -2.13
C TYR A 92 0.78 1.19 -1.11
N CYS A 93 1.75 2.06 -1.32
CA CYS A 93 1.88 3.35 -0.67
C CYS A 93 1.59 4.44 -1.70
N ILE A 94 0.91 5.49 -1.32
CA ILE A 94 0.59 6.60 -2.22
C ILE A 94 1.79 7.55 -2.36
N GLY A 95 2.10 7.97 -3.59
CA GLY A 95 3.08 9.00 -3.90
C GLY A 95 2.42 10.36 -4.17
N ASN A 96 3.22 11.41 -4.29
CA ASN A 96 2.71 12.78 -4.47
C ASN A 96 2.02 12.97 -5.82
N HIS A 97 2.48 12.28 -6.86
CA HIS A 97 1.86 12.31 -8.19
C HIS A 97 0.69 11.34 -8.35
N ASP A 98 0.38 10.55 -7.34
CA ASP A 98 -0.81 9.70 -7.28
C ASP A 98 -2.03 10.43 -6.71
N LEU A 99 -1.85 11.66 -6.19
CA LEU A 99 -2.90 12.56 -5.73
C LEU A 99 -3.50 13.33 -6.91
N VAL A 100 -4.31 12.66 -7.73
CA VAL A 100 -4.63 13.17 -9.08
C VAL A 100 -6.05 13.66 -9.27
N LYS A 101 -7.05 13.13 -8.55
CA LYS A 101 -8.45 13.37 -8.92
C LYS A 101 -9.46 13.13 -7.82
N GLY A 102 -10.53 13.91 -7.90
CA GLY A 102 -11.70 13.82 -7.04
C GLY A 102 -11.97 15.12 -6.31
N SER A 103 -12.79 15.08 -5.29
CA SER A 103 -12.99 16.18 -4.35
C SER A 103 -11.75 16.44 -3.51
N TYR A 104 -10.91 15.43 -3.42
CA TYR A 104 -9.57 15.41 -2.81
C TYR A 104 -8.68 14.46 -3.63
N GLY A 105 -7.37 14.64 -3.53
CA GLY A 105 -6.40 14.01 -4.44
C GLY A 105 -6.39 12.49 -4.41
N GLU A 106 -6.55 11.87 -3.25
CA GLU A 106 -6.51 10.42 -3.05
C GLU A 106 -7.79 9.66 -3.47
N GLU A 107 -8.87 10.35 -3.87
CA GLU A 107 -10.16 9.70 -4.12
C GLU A 107 -10.08 8.60 -5.21
N LEU A 108 -9.38 8.86 -6.31
CA LEU A 108 -9.18 7.85 -7.34
C LEU A 108 -8.27 6.73 -6.85
N TYR A 109 -7.17 7.07 -6.19
CA TYR A 109 -6.25 6.08 -5.63
C TYR A 109 -6.96 5.14 -4.69
N GLU A 110 -7.72 5.65 -3.71
CA GLU A 110 -8.48 4.83 -2.77
C GLU A 110 -9.47 3.89 -3.46
N SER A 111 -10.07 4.33 -4.55
CA SER A 111 -11.01 3.50 -5.32
C SER A 111 -10.33 2.32 -6.02
N LEU A 112 -9.05 2.43 -6.36
CA LEU A 112 -8.28 1.44 -7.11
C LEU A 112 -7.42 0.54 -6.20
N TYR A 113 -6.80 1.12 -5.17
CA TYR A 113 -5.76 0.48 -4.35
C TYR A 113 -6.16 0.30 -2.88
N GLY A 114 -7.22 0.96 -2.42
CA GLY A 114 -7.67 0.90 -1.03
C GLY A 114 -7.11 2.04 -0.17
N PRO A 115 -7.02 1.83 1.15
CA PRO A 115 -6.67 2.89 2.08
C PRO A 115 -5.25 3.41 1.85
N THR A 116 -5.07 4.71 2.09
CA THR A 116 -3.77 5.38 1.94
C THR A 116 -2.83 5.16 3.13
N TRP A 117 -3.37 4.78 4.30
CA TRP A 117 -2.57 4.33 5.45
C TRP A 117 -3.18 3.09 6.09
N TYR A 118 -2.35 2.16 6.45
CA TYR A 118 -2.74 0.89 7.07
C TYR A 118 -1.51 0.17 7.64
N SER A 119 -1.75 -0.88 8.41
CA SER A 119 -0.71 -1.78 8.89
C SER A 119 -1.10 -3.24 8.68
N PHE A 120 -0.12 -4.11 8.70
CA PHE A 120 -0.32 -5.55 8.65
C PHE A 120 0.86 -6.28 9.28
N ASP A 121 0.60 -7.48 9.79
CA ASP A 121 1.63 -8.34 10.36
C ASP A 121 2.00 -9.45 9.38
N MET A 122 3.30 -9.77 9.33
CA MET A 122 3.80 -10.93 8.61
C MET A 122 4.98 -11.54 9.36
N GLY A 123 4.86 -12.80 9.75
CA GLY A 123 5.82 -13.43 10.66
C GLY A 123 5.90 -12.68 11.99
N ASN A 124 7.10 -12.19 12.33
CA ASN A 124 7.33 -11.38 13.53
C ASN A 124 7.61 -9.89 13.19
N VAL A 125 7.12 -9.44 12.05
CA VAL A 125 7.32 -8.06 11.60
C VAL A 125 5.98 -7.37 11.49
N HIS A 126 5.88 -6.19 12.07
CA HIS A 126 4.78 -5.26 11.88
C HIS A 126 5.15 -4.28 10.77
N TYR A 127 4.36 -4.27 9.73
CA TYR A 127 4.52 -3.38 8.59
C TYR A 127 3.50 -2.26 8.66
N VAL A 128 3.98 -1.05 8.46
CA VAL A 128 3.15 0.16 8.47
C VAL A 128 3.33 0.89 7.15
N VAL A 129 2.22 1.26 6.54
CA VAL A 129 2.20 2.14 5.37
C VAL A 129 1.59 3.45 5.78
N THR A 130 2.33 4.54 5.57
CA THR A 130 1.86 5.91 5.84
C THR A 130 1.81 6.71 4.54
N PRO A 131 0.82 7.60 4.40
CA PRO A 131 0.71 8.44 3.23
C PRO A 131 1.60 9.67 3.35
N ILE A 132 1.76 10.38 2.25
CA ILE A 132 2.22 11.77 2.24
C ILE A 132 1.00 12.70 2.31
N ASP A 133 1.20 13.91 2.81
CA ASP A 133 0.15 14.93 3.00
C ASP A 133 0.23 16.09 2.00
N HIS A 134 1.04 15.94 0.98
CA HIS A 134 1.25 16.92 -0.09
C HIS A 134 1.43 16.22 -1.43
N GLY A 135 1.07 16.89 -2.50
CA GLY A 135 1.20 16.37 -3.86
C GLY A 135 0.48 17.25 -4.88
N ASP A 136 0.14 16.69 -6.02
CA ASP A 136 -0.46 17.43 -7.13
C ASP A 136 -1.84 18.01 -6.78
N ASN A 137 -2.57 17.34 -5.88
CA ASN A 137 -3.84 17.84 -5.34
C ASN A 137 -3.86 17.71 -3.81
N PRO A 138 -4.66 18.54 -3.12
CA PRO A 138 -4.77 18.49 -1.68
C PRO A 138 -5.40 17.18 -1.19
N THR A 139 -4.97 16.73 -0.03
CA THR A 139 -5.49 15.55 0.65
C THR A 139 -6.69 15.88 1.55
N ASN A 140 -7.51 14.88 1.85
CA ASN A 140 -8.61 14.97 2.81
C ASN A 140 -8.18 14.62 4.25
N TYR A 141 -6.90 14.49 4.48
CA TYR A 141 -6.30 14.19 5.78
C TYR A 141 -5.12 15.13 6.06
N THR A 142 -4.74 15.20 7.32
CA THR A 142 -3.59 15.97 7.79
C THR A 142 -2.53 15.03 8.40
N GLN A 143 -1.30 15.51 8.51
CA GLN A 143 -0.24 14.80 9.25
C GLN A 143 -0.69 14.41 10.67
N ARG A 144 -1.49 15.26 11.33
CA ARG A 144 -2.00 14.99 12.67
C ARG A 144 -2.91 13.76 12.69
N ASP A 145 -3.74 13.58 11.67
CA ASP A 145 -4.64 12.43 11.57
C ASP A 145 -3.83 11.14 11.42
N VAL A 146 -2.86 11.14 10.51
CA VAL A 146 -1.93 10.02 10.30
C VAL A 146 -1.14 9.72 11.57
N TYR A 147 -0.60 10.75 12.24
CA TYR A 147 0.16 10.59 13.48
C TYR A 147 -0.70 10.01 14.62
N ASN A 148 -1.92 10.48 14.78
CA ASN A 148 -2.83 9.97 15.80
C ASN A 148 -3.17 8.49 15.55
N TRP A 149 -3.43 8.14 14.29
CA TRP A 149 -3.64 6.75 13.90
C TRP A 149 -2.39 5.91 14.18
N LEU A 150 -1.22 6.32 13.70
CA LEU A 150 0.05 5.62 13.89
C LEU A 150 0.36 5.39 15.38
N LYS A 151 0.15 6.38 16.22
CA LYS A 151 0.33 6.25 17.67
C LYS A 151 -0.55 5.15 18.27
N ASN A 152 -1.80 5.05 17.83
CA ASN A 152 -2.73 4.02 18.29
C ASN A 152 -2.34 2.64 17.77
N ASP A 153 -1.93 2.55 16.52
CA ASP A 153 -1.49 1.33 15.86
C ASP A 153 -0.22 0.76 16.56
N LEU A 154 0.79 1.59 16.75
CA LEU A 154 2.04 1.21 17.42
C LEU A 154 1.85 0.83 18.90
N ALA A 155 0.78 1.25 19.54
CA ALA A 155 0.46 0.84 20.91
C ALA A 155 0.01 -0.64 20.99
N LEU A 156 -0.32 -1.25 19.87
CA LEU A 156 -0.79 -2.64 19.79
C LEU A 156 0.34 -3.64 19.48
N ILE A 157 1.51 -3.17 19.03
CA ILE A 157 2.63 -4.05 18.69
C ILE A 157 3.27 -4.68 19.91
N LYS A 158 3.77 -5.89 19.75
CA LYS A 158 4.49 -6.61 20.79
C LYS A 158 5.92 -6.07 20.95
N LYS A 159 6.46 -6.16 22.16
CA LYS A 159 7.79 -5.62 22.50
C LYS A 159 8.96 -6.17 21.67
N ASP A 160 8.83 -7.39 21.18
CA ASP A 160 9.84 -8.13 20.43
C ASP A 160 9.53 -8.19 18.92
N GLN A 161 8.47 -7.53 18.49
CA GLN A 161 8.08 -7.47 17.09
C GLN A 161 8.91 -6.40 16.36
N ALA A 162 9.50 -6.77 15.24
CA ALA A 162 10.20 -5.82 14.39
C ALA A 162 9.20 -4.87 13.71
N LEU A 163 9.61 -3.64 13.46
CA LEU A 163 8.80 -2.62 12.80
C LEU A 163 9.47 -2.18 11.50
N ILE A 164 8.72 -2.22 10.40
CA ILE A 164 9.13 -1.63 9.12
C ILE A 164 8.04 -0.65 8.68
N LEU A 165 8.44 0.59 8.39
CA LEU A 165 7.55 1.64 7.91
C LEU A 165 7.87 1.96 6.46
N PHE A 166 6.84 1.99 5.63
CA PHE A 166 6.87 2.44 4.25
C PHE A 166 6.21 3.80 4.11
N ASN A 167 6.88 4.69 3.44
CA ASN A 167 6.38 5.99 3.02
C ASN A 167 7.03 6.33 1.68
N HIS A 168 6.36 7.08 0.81
CA HIS A 168 6.93 7.46 -0.47
C HIS A 168 8.07 8.47 -0.30
N ASP A 169 7.89 9.46 0.57
CA ASP A 169 8.89 10.49 0.82
C ASP A 169 9.64 10.20 2.14
N LEU A 170 10.78 10.85 2.31
CA LEU A 170 11.50 10.78 3.56
C LEU A 170 10.63 11.31 4.70
N PHE A 171 10.48 10.51 5.73
CA PHE A 171 9.88 10.95 6.98
C PHE A 171 10.84 11.98 7.59
N THR A 172 10.71 13.23 7.16
CA THR A 172 11.46 14.31 7.80
C THR A 172 10.88 14.49 9.19
N PRO A 173 11.60 14.14 10.25
CA PRO A 173 11.18 14.55 11.58
C PRO A 173 11.10 16.06 11.53
N VAL A 174 9.93 16.59 11.87
CA VAL A 174 9.77 18.04 12.00
C VAL A 174 10.84 18.49 12.97
N SER A 175 11.88 19.13 12.45
CA SER A 175 12.92 19.73 13.24
C SER A 175 12.29 20.91 13.96
N TYR A 176 11.84 20.68 15.17
CA TYR A 176 11.55 21.76 16.08
C TYR A 176 12.89 22.41 16.48
N THR A 177 13.36 23.30 15.64
CA THR A 177 14.34 24.29 16.10
C THR A 177 13.62 25.26 17.00
N HIS A 178 13.87 25.15 18.28
CA HIS A 178 13.53 26.14 19.29
C HIS A 178 14.45 27.34 19.23
#